data_618da8f2786be1920cf844b4b9717f23
#
_entry.id   618da8f2786be1920cf844b4b9717f23
#
_cell.length_a   1.000
_cell.length_b   1.000
_cell.length_c   1.000
_cell.angle_alpha   90.00
_cell.angle_beta   90.00
_cell.angle_gamma   90.00
#
_symmetry.space_group_name_H-M   'P 1'
#
loop_
_entity.id
_entity.type
_entity.pdbx_description
1 polymer ?
#
loop_
_entity_poly.entity_id
_entity_poly.type
_entity_poly.pdbx_seq_one_letter_code
_entity_poly.pdbx_strand_id
1 'polypeptide(L)'
;MDSVYIETTIVGHIAGRVHPDPLVATRQRVTRDWWRDEARRYEVFISQVVIEECSQGDPSAAAERLEVVKDLDLLEASDDVDELADALISAKAVPASEPRDAFHIAIAAVNGVD
;
A
#
# COMPACT_ATOMS: atom_id res chain seq x y z
N MET A 1 4.12 -7.96 -18.40
CA MET A 1 4.68 -7.73 -17.04
C MET A 1 3.50 -7.66 -16.08
N ASP A 2 3.52 -8.46 -15.05
CA ASP A 2 2.45 -8.44 -14.05
C ASP A 2 2.46 -7.14 -13.26
N SER A 3 1.31 -6.74 -12.78
CA SER A 3 1.16 -5.53 -11.98
C SER A 3 0.85 -5.86 -10.53
N VAL A 4 1.29 -5.01 -9.63
CA VAL A 4 1.08 -5.16 -8.19
C VAL A 4 0.78 -3.81 -7.57
N TYR A 5 -0.16 -3.79 -6.65
CA TYR A 5 -0.49 -2.62 -5.86
C TYR A 5 0.13 -2.77 -4.47
N ILE A 6 0.87 -1.78 -4.03
CA ILE A 6 1.40 -1.76 -2.67
C ILE A 6 0.69 -0.68 -1.84
N GLU A 7 0.37 -1.04 -0.60
CA GLU A 7 -0.27 -0.12 0.32
C GLU A 7 0.72 0.39 1.38
N THR A 8 0.26 1.24 2.26
CA THR A 8 1.11 2.02 3.16
C THR A 8 1.96 1.17 4.10
N THR A 9 1.45 0.03 4.59
CA THR A 9 2.22 -0.86 5.47
C THR A 9 3.47 -1.40 4.77
N ILE A 10 3.33 -1.79 3.51
CA ILE A 10 4.46 -2.26 2.69
C ILE A 10 5.49 -1.16 2.50
N VAL A 11 5.04 0.05 2.17
CA VAL A 11 5.93 1.22 2.05
C VAL A 11 6.68 1.47 3.36
N GLY A 12 5.99 1.38 4.50
CA GLY A 12 6.61 1.53 5.82
C GLY A 12 7.68 0.49 6.11
N HIS A 13 7.48 -0.74 5.67
CA HIS A 13 8.50 -1.79 5.81
C HIS A 13 9.73 -1.51 4.95
N ILE A 14 9.56 -0.92 3.78
CA ILE A 14 10.68 -0.57 2.90
C ILE A 14 11.48 0.62 3.45
N ALA A 15 10.79 1.67 3.87
CA ALA A 15 11.39 2.95 4.24
C ALA A 15 11.80 3.07 5.71
N GLY A 16 11.15 2.30 6.60
CA GLY A 16 11.29 2.48 8.04
C GLY A 16 12.61 1.95 8.61
N ARG A 17 12.89 2.33 9.84
CA ARG A 17 14.01 1.76 10.59
C ARG A 17 13.69 0.32 10.97
N VAL A 18 14.75 -0.47 11.25
CA VAL A 18 14.57 -1.83 11.74
C VAL A 18 13.80 -1.79 13.05
N HIS A 19 12.68 -2.50 13.10
CA HIS A 19 11.82 -2.54 14.27
C HIS A 19 12.44 -3.40 15.37
N PRO A 20 12.31 -3.03 16.65
CA PRO A 20 12.86 -3.83 17.75
C PRO A 20 12.17 -5.20 17.93
N ASP A 21 10.91 -5.35 17.50
CA ASP A 21 10.23 -6.65 17.54
C ASP A 21 10.79 -7.56 16.45
N PRO A 22 11.34 -8.75 16.79
CA PRO A 22 11.93 -9.65 15.79
C PRO A 22 10.99 -10.10 14.69
N LEU A 23 9.70 -10.26 14.99
CA LEU A 23 8.71 -10.67 13.98
C LEU A 23 8.50 -9.56 12.96
N VAL A 24 8.36 -8.32 13.41
CA VAL A 24 8.22 -7.16 12.53
C VAL A 24 9.50 -6.95 11.72
N ALA A 25 10.66 -7.06 12.35
CA ALA A 25 11.95 -6.94 11.67
C ALA A 25 12.11 -7.99 10.55
N THR A 26 11.62 -9.21 10.78
CA THR A 26 11.63 -10.26 9.74
C THR A 26 10.77 -9.89 8.55
N ARG A 27 9.57 -9.36 8.80
CA ARG A 27 8.67 -8.89 7.73
C ARG A 27 9.30 -7.74 6.93
N GLN A 28 9.95 -6.81 7.61
CA GLN A 28 10.67 -5.72 6.96
C GLN A 28 11.79 -6.26 6.06
N ARG A 29 12.57 -7.22 6.54
CA ARG A 29 13.66 -7.81 5.75
C ARG A 29 13.13 -8.50 4.50
N VAL A 30 12.10 -9.33 4.62
CA VAL A 30 11.48 -10.02 3.48
C VAL A 30 10.95 -9.00 2.47
N THR A 31 10.28 -7.96 2.93
CA THR A 31 9.73 -6.91 2.06
C THR A 31 10.85 -6.14 1.34
N ARG A 32 11.92 -5.79 2.06
CA ARG A 32 13.07 -5.07 1.46
C ARG A 32 13.80 -5.93 0.45
N ASP A 33 13.96 -7.22 0.69
CA ASP A 33 14.56 -8.16 -0.25
C ASP A 33 13.72 -8.25 -1.52
N TRP A 34 12.39 -8.33 -1.39
CA TRP A 34 11.49 -8.31 -2.52
C TRP A 34 11.60 -7.00 -3.31
N TRP A 35 11.60 -5.87 -2.62
CA TRP A 35 11.69 -4.55 -3.24
C TRP A 35 12.98 -4.39 -4.04
N ARG A 36 14.08 -4.84 -3.48
CA ARG A 36 15.39 -4.74 -4.13
C ARG A 36 15.54 -5.70 -5.32
N ASP A 37 15.09 -6.94 -5.15
CA ASP A 37 15.44 -8.03 -6.06
C ASP A 37 14.33 -8.39 -7.04
N GLU A 38 13.06 -8.24 -6.67
CA GLU A 38 11.92 -8.73 -7.42
C GLU A 38 10.99 -7.63 -7.97
N ALA A 39 10.90 -6.49 -7.32
CA ALA A 39 9.92 -5.45 -7.67
C ALA A 39 10.04 -4.97 -9.12
N ARG A 40 11.24 -4.95 -9.67
CA ARG A 40 11.49 -4.56 -11.07
C ARG A 40 10.85 -5.48 -12.11
N ARG A 41 10.40 -6.66 -11.69
CA ARG A 41 9.68 -7.61 -12.56
C ARG A 41 8.21 -7.31 -12.67
N TYR A 42 7.73 -6.31 -11.92
CA TYR A 42 6.33 -5.94 -11.83
C TYR A 42 6.14 -4.47 -12.18
N GLU A 43 4.96 -4.14 -12.68
CA GLU A 43 4.51 -2.75 -12.68
C GLU A 43 3.93 -2.48 -11.30
N VAL A 44 4.58 -1.58 -10.56
CA VAL A 44 4.19 -1.29 -9.18
C VAL A 44 3.33 -0.03 -9.15
N PHE A 45 2.15 -0.15 -8.54
CA PHE A 45 1.19 0.94 -8.42
C PHE A 45 0.88 1.25 -6.98
N ILE A 46 0.55 2.50 -6.74
CA ILE A 46 -0.02 3.00 -5.49
C ILE A 46 -1.30 3.79 -5.80
N SER A 47 -1.86 4.44 -4.79
CA SER A 47 -2.99 5.35 -4.95
C SER A 47 -2.74 6.66 -4.21
N GLN A 48 -3.59 7.65 -4.43
CA GLN A 48 -3.54 8.91 -3.70
C GLN A 48 -3.69 8.68 -2.18
N VAL A 49 -4.50 7.70 -1.77
CA VAL A 49 -4.66 7.36 -0.35
C VAL A 49 -3.34 6.88 0.26
N VAL A 50 -2.54 6.10 -0.47
CA VAL A 50 -1.21 5.69 0.00
C VAL A 50 -0.33 6.91 0.23
N ILE A 51 -0.32 7.88 -0.68
CA ILE A 51 0.45 9.11 -0.53
C ILE A 51 0.00 9.88 0.71
N GLU A 52 -1.30 10.03 0.91
CA GLU A 52 -1.86 10.71 2.08
C GLU A 52 -1.47 10.03 3.39
N GLU A 53 -1.58 8.72 3.44
CA GLU A 53 -1.18 7.94 4.61
C GLU A 53 0.32 8.03 4.88
N CYS A 54 1.14 7.94 3.83
CA CYS A 54 2.61 8.04 3.94
C CYS A 54 3.07 9.41 4.43
N SER A 55 2.28 10.47 4.21
CA SER A 55 2.62 11.83 4.62
C SER A 55 2.31 12.14 6.08
N GLN A 56 1.68 11.21 6.80
CA GLN A 56 1.27 11.40 8.20
C GLN A 56 2.38 11.03 9.18
N GLY A 57 2.24 11.50 10.42
CA GLY A 57 3.14 11.18 11.51
C GLY A 57 4.42 12.01 11.52
N ASP A 58 5.50 11.42 12.00
CA ASP A 58 6.80 12.10 12.11
C ASP A 58 7.29 12.60 10.75
N PRO A 59 7.65 13.87 10.62
CA PRO A 59 8.06 14.44 9.31
C PRO A 59 9.23 13.73 8.65
N SER A 60 10.22 13.30 9.42
CA SER A 60 11.38 12.56 8.87
C SER A 60 10.97 11.20 8.32
N ALA A 61 10.15 10.47 9.07
CA ALA A 61 9.65 9.17 8.65
C ALA A 61 8.73 9.30 7.42
N ALA A 62 7.88 10.33 7.40
CA ALA A 62 7.03 10.62 6.25
C ALA A 62 7.85 10.91 5.00
N ALA A 63 8.92 11.71 5.12
CA ALA A 63 9.79 12.03 4.00
C ALA A 63 10.45 10.76 3.43
N GLU A 64 10.88 9.84 4.28
CA GLU A 64 11.47 8.56 3.85
C GLU A 64 10.46 7.70 3.08
N ARG A 65 9.21 7.62 3.56
CA ARG A 65 8.15 6.87 2.88
C ARG A 65 7.79 7.50 1.52
N LEU A 66 7.67 8.82 1.46
CA LEU A 66 7.36 9.52 0.22
C LEU A 66 8.46 9.38 -0.82
N GLU A 67 9.72 9.30 -0.39
CA GLU A 67 10.85 9.05 -1.29
C GLU A 67 10.72 7.69 -1.98
N VAL A 68 10.27 6.66 -1.27
CA VAL A 68 10.08 5.32 -1.84
C VAL A 68 9.04 5.34 -2.97
N VAL A 69 7.96 6.11 -2.81
CA VAL A 69 6.80 6.06 -3.72
C VAL A 69 6.78 7.16 -4.79
N LYS A 70 7.71 8.10 -4.76
CA LYS A 70 7.66 9.30 -5.60
C LYS A 70 7.57 9.03 -7.11
N ASP A 71 8.16 7.94 -7.57
CA ASP A 71 8.21 7.60 -8.99
C ASP A 71 7.23 6.49 -9.38
N LEU A 72 6.39 6.03 -8.46
CA LEU A 72 5.41 4.99 -8.74
C LEU A 72 4.15 5.58 -9.37
N ASP A 73 3.53 4.80 -10.26
CA ASP A 73 2.30 5.20 -10.92
C ASP A 73 1.09 5.07 -9.98
N LEU A 74 0.14 6.00 -10.15
CA LEU A 74 -1.09 6.02 -9.36
C LEU A 74 -2.22 5.32 -10.10
N LEU A 75 -2.93 4.43 -9.40
CA LEU A 75 -4.22 3.94 -9.86
C LEU A 75 -5.27 5.02 -9.59
N GLU A 76 -6.18 5.20 -10.55
CA GLU A 76 -7.24 6.19 -10.42
C GLU A 76 -8.38 5.66 -9.56
N ALA A 77 -8.87 6.50 -8.66
CA ALA A 77 -10.12 6.27 -7.95
C ALA A 77 -11.29 6.56 -8.88
N SER A 78 -12.37 5.81 -8.71
CA SER A 78 -13.60 5.98 -9.49
C SER A 78 -14.81 5.66 -8.62
N ASP A 79 -16.01 5.94 -9.12
CA ASP A 79 -17.24 5.57 -8.43
C ASP A 79 -17.31 4.04 -8.20
N ASP A 80 -16.81 3.25 -9.17
CA ASP A 80 -16.77 1.78 -9.03
C ASP A 80 -15.90 1.35 -7.85
N VAL A 81 -14.80 2.06 -7.57
CA VAL A 81 -13.96 1.79 -6.40
C VAL A 81 -14.73 2.03 -5.12
N ASP A 82 -15.43 3.16 -5.02
CA ASP A 82 -16.22 3.50 -3.84
C ASP A 82 -17.36 2.49 -3.62
N GLU A 83 -18.05 2.11 -4.68
CA GLU A 83 -19.12 1.11 -4.62
C GLU A 83 -18.60 -0.24 -4.13
N LEU A 84 -17.47 -0.70 -4.63
CA LEU A 84 -16.89 -1.97 -4.20
C LEU A 84 -16.40 -1.90 -2.76
N ALA A 85 -15.78 -0.79 -2.35
CA ALA A 85 -15.33 -0.60 -0.97
C ALA A 85 -16.52 -0.66 0.00
N ASP A 86 -17.62 0.02 -0.34
CA ASP A 86 -18.84 -0.02 0.46
C ASP A 86 -19.44 -1.42 0.52
N ALA A 87 -19.43 -2.15 -0.59
CA ALA A 87 -19.91 -3.53 -0.64
C ALA A 87 -19.09 -4.47 0.25
N LEU A 88 -17.78 -4.30 0.27
CA LEU A 88 -16.88 -5.10 1.12
C LEU A 88 -17.19 -4.89 2.61
N ILE A 89 -17.45 -3.66 3.01
CA ILE A 89 -17.83 -3.33 4.38
C ILE A 89 -19.22 -3.88 4.71
N SER A 90 -20.18 -3.69 3.81
CA SER A 90 -21.56 -4.15 3.99
C SER A 90 -21.64 -5.68 4.09
N ALA A 91 -20.81 -6.38 3.34
CA ALA A 91 -20.72 -7.85 3.38
C ALA A 91 -19.89 -8.37 4.56
N LYS A 92 -19.34 -7.48 5.40
CA LYS A 92 -18.46 -7.81 6.52
C LYS A 92 -17.17 -8.52 6.11
N ALA A 93 -16.75 -8.38 4.86
CA ALA A 93 -15.45 -8.88 4.40
C ALA A 93 -14.30 -8.02 4.95
N VAL A 94 -14.57 -6.73 5.20
CA VAL A 94 -13.67 -5.79 5.84
C VAL A 94 -14.42 -5.13 7.00
N PRO A 95 -13.80 -4.99 8.20
CA PRO A 95 -14.44 -4.29 9.31
C PRO A 95 -14.82 -2.85 8.97
N ALA A 96 -15.97 -2.40 9.47
CA ALA A 96 -16.42 -1.01 9.27
C ALA A 96 -15.48 0.02 9.90
N SER A 97 -14.65 -0.39 10.86
CA SER A 97 -13.62 0.45 11.48
C SER A 97 -12.40 0.67 10.58
N GLU A 98 -12.30 -0.06 9.47
CA GLU A 98 -11.15 -0.04 8.57
C GLU A 98 -11.54 0.30 7.13
N PRO A 99 -12.13 1.50 6.89
CA PRO A 99 -12.58 1.86 5.54
C PRO A 99 -11.44 2.00 4.53
N ARG A 100 -10.24 2.34 4.98
CA ARG A 100 -9.07 2.45 4.09
C ARG A 100 -8.63 1.10 3.57
N ASP A 101 -8.71 0.05 4.38
CA ASP A 101 -8.40 -1.31 3.93
C ASP A 101 -9.36 -1.74 2.82
N ALA A 102 -10.64 -1.46 2.97
CA ALA A 102 -11.62 -1.73 1.92
C ALA A 102 -11.31 -0.95 0.64
N PHE A 103 -10.88 0.30 0.75
CA PHE A 103 -10.49 1.12 -0.39
C PHE A 103 -9.28 0.52 -1.11
N HIS A 104 -8.25 0.11 -0.39
CA HIS A 104 -7.05 -0.49 -1.01
C HIS A 104 -7.38 -1.75 -1.80
N ILE A 105 -8.22 -2.62 -1.24
CA ILE A 105 -8.66 -3.83 -1.94
C ILE A 105 -9.48 -3.46 -3.18
N ALA A 106 -10.41 -2.52 -3.03
CA ALA A 106 -11.31 -2.13 -4.11
C ALA A 106 -10.58 -1.48 -5.29
N ILE A 107 -9.63 -0.56 -5.03
CA ILE A 107 -8.93 0.12 -6.11
C ILE A 107 -8.03 -0.84 -6.91
N ALA A 108 -7.41 -1.79 -6.25
CA ALA A 108 -6.62 -2.81 -6.92
C ALA A 108 -7.54 -3.70 -7.77
N ALA A 109 -8.65 -4.16 -7.22
CA ALA A 109 -9.57 -5.07 -7.91
C ALA A 109 -10.23 -4.41 -9.14
N VAL A 110 -10.72 -3.18 -8.99
CA VAL A 110 -11.39 -2.45 -10.10
C VAL A 110 -10.41 -2.19 -11.24
N ASN A 111 -9.16 -1.91 -10.94
CA ASN A 111 -8.12 -1.65 -11.94
C ASN A 111 -7.43 -2.93 -12.44
N GLY A 112 -7.83 -4.10 -11.96
CA GLY A 112 -7.27 -5.38 -12.40
C GLY A 112 -5.83 -5.60 -11.96
N VAL A 113 -5.45 -5.10 -10.80
CA VAL A 113 -4.09 -5.17 -10.24
C VAL A 113 -4.09 -6.05 -8.99
N ASP A 114 -3.05 -6.84 -8.82
CA ASP A 114 -2.89 -7.72 -7.64
C ASP A 114 -2.43 -6.97 -6.37
#